data_43459d2fbe3379645de9406ac532505b
#
_entry.id   43459d2fbe3379645de9406ac532505b
#
_cell.length_a   1.000
_cell.length_b   1.000
_cell.length_c   1.000
_cell.angle_alpha   90.00
_cell.angle_beta   90.00
_cell.angle_gamma   90.00
#
_symmetry.space_group_name_H-M   'P 1'
#
loop_
_entity.id
_entity.type
_entity.pdbx_description
1 polymer ?
#
loop_
_entity_poly.entity_id
_entity_poly.type
_entity_poly.pdbx_seq_one_letter_code
_entity_poly.pdbx_strand_id
1 'polypeptide(L)'
;MTPVIFDAGYGIMSAMIRERVVQWADRFIRLPVAGLDISDRSIKYVKFSPVRRGVIESFGEHAVAEGIIVEGRIERMLDFIAALREVRALLGSRWRLMGAAASLPEEKSFLRLVQVPNVKPEEIAAALRWQIEGQIPLPAEDLAYDYQVIEPLIQGVDHRDVVITAYPKGVVDSYVRALKEAGFQPVALELESQAIARAALGVAPAYERLVQHSMSDKSPEGAIVVDMGRNRTSIAVSAAGSVLYTVTVPVGGRALEQAIAGALGVSADEAVSIKKEQGLARDAHEGKLFASLSPLADMLAGELARTIAYYEDHIAHIHGGSRDIKRMLLSGGDANLPGLDTYLASRIRIPVSAADPFHGMERATPYPIPEIPKNESLAFAAAIGLARRGQIEK
;
A
#
# COMPACT_ATOMS: atom_id res chain seq x y z
N MET A 1 46.57 -29.18 41.26
CA MET A 1 46.42 -27.89 40.59
C MET A 1 45.07 -27.85 39.94
N THR A 2 44.15 -27.13 40.55
CA THR A 2 42.72 -27.04 40.21
C THR A 2 42.56 -26.00 39.10
N PRO A 3 41.82 -26.22 38.00
CA PRO A 3 41.48 -25.17 37.07
C PRO A 3 40.32 -24.35 37.61
N VAL A 4 40.51 -23.06 37.62
CA VAL A 4 39.54 -22.05 38.01
C VAL A 4 38.42 -22.03 36.98
N ILE A 5 37.19 -22.26 37.45
CA ILE A 5 35.94 -22.11 36.72
C ILE A 5 35.71 -20.60 36.53
N PHE A 6 35.88 -20.08 35.33
CA PHE A 6 35.46 -18.73 35.00
C PHE A 6 33.95 -18.69 34.77
N ASP A 7 33.36 -17.93 35.60
CA ASP A 7 31.98 -17.56 35.84
C ASP A 7 31.19 -17.22 34.56
N ALA A 8 30.10 -17.97 34.31
CA ALA A 8 29.14 -17.79 33.21
C ALA A 8 28.31 -16.47 33.34
N GLY A 9 28.46 -15.71 34.42
CA GLY A 9 27.71 -14.46 34.68
C GLY A 9 28.19 -13.26 33.84
N TYR A 10 29.47 -13.19 33.49
CA TYR A 10 30.03 -12.07 32.72
C TYR A 10 29.65 -12.11 31.23
N GLY A 11 29.38 -13.25 30.66
CA GLY A 11 29.01 -13.42 29.25
C GLY A 11 27.61 -12.89 28.96
N ILE A 12 26.64 -13.16 29.84
CA ILE A 12 25.24 -12.76 29.68
C ILE A 12 25.09 -11.23 29.91
N MET A 13 25.76 -10.69 30.89
CA MET A 13 25.74 -9.25 31.15
C MET A 13 26.42 -8.45 30.02
N SER A 14 27.47 -8.97 29.42
CA SER A 14 28.14 -8.40 28.23
C SER A 14 27.24 -8.45 27.00
N ALA A 15 26.48 -9.53 26.80
CA ALA A 15 25.51 -9.64 25.69
C ALA A 15 24.34 -8.65 25.85
N MET A 16 23.77 -8.56 27.06
CA MET A 16 22.70 -7.60 27.36
C MET A 16 23.16 -6.13 27.26
N ILE A 17 24.40 -5.83 27.65
CA ILE A 17 24.98 -4.48 27.50
C ILE A 17 25.23 -4.19 26.01
N ARG A 18 25.76 -5.14 25.24
CA ARG A 18 25.90 -5.01 23.79
C ARG A 18 24.56 -4.78 23.09
N GLU A 19 23.57 -5.56 23.43
CA GLU A 19 22.21 -5.41 22.87
C GLU A 19 21.61 -4.04 23.22
N ARG A 20 21.76 -3.58 24.45
CA ARG A 20 21.32 -2.23 24.87
C ARG A 20 22.12 -1.12 24.21
N VAL A 21 23.42 -1.27 24.02
CA VAL A 21 24.25 -0.28 23.32
C VAL A 21 23.94 -0.27 21.84
N VAL A 22 23.70 -1.40 21.19
CA VAL A 22 23.26 -1.49 19.81
C VAL A 22 21.86 -0.87 19.65
N GLN A 23 20.91 -1.19 20.53
CA GLN A 23 19.59 -0.56 20.53
C GLN A 23 19.66 0.95 20.81
N TRP A 24 20.60 1.39 21.65
CA TRP A 24 20.82 2.81 21.92
C TRP A 24 21.47 3.51 20.72
N ALA A 25 22.47 2.91 20.10
CA ALA A 25 23.10 3.43 18.88
C ALA A 25 22.13 3.46 17.70
N ASP A 26 21.31 2.43 17.52
CA ASP A 26 20.23 2.38 16.52
C ASP A 26 19.25 3.57 16.65
N ARG A 27 18.98 4.03 17.88
CA ARG A 27 18.14 5.20 18.13
C ARG A 27 18.71 6.51 17.56
N PHE A 28 20.02 6.63 17.46
CA PHE A 28 20.71 7.82 16.96
C PHE A 28 21.15 7.71 15.51
N ILE A 29 21.21 6.50 14.97
CA ILE A 29 21.69 6.23 13.61
C ILE A 29 20.52 6.08 12.63
N ARG A 30 19.30 5.70 13.09
CA ARG A 30 18.15 5.55 12.21
C ARG A 30 17.55 6.88 11.80
N LEU A 31 17.53 7.12 10.51
CA LEU A 31 16.77 8.22 9.93
C LEU A 31 15.27 8.00 10.23
N PRO A 32 14.57 8.95 10.89
CA PRO A 32 13.13 8.84 11.03
C PRO A 32 12.48 8.89 9.64
N VAL A 33 11.65 7.92 9.33
CA VAL A 33 10.98 7.82 8.02
C VAL A 33 9.50 8.10 8.20
N ALA A 34 8.95 8.99 7.36
CA ALA A 34 7.53 9.21 7.21
C ALA A 34 7.00 8.45 6.00
N GLY A 35 5.84 7.84 6.12
CA GLY A 35 5.04 7.37 4.99
C GLY A 35 4.22 8.53 4.44
N LEU A 36 4.36 8.81 3.16
CA LEU A 36 3.66 9.89 2.46
C LEU A 36 2.80 9.29 1.35
N ASP A 37 1.50 9.27 1.56
CA ASP A 37 0.52 8.90 0.55
C ASP A 37 0.11 10.16 -0.21
N ILE A 38 0.51 10.25 -1.47
CA ILE A 38 0.41 11.47 -2.30
C ILE A 38 -0.65 11.24 -3.38
N SER A 39 -1.73 12.02 -3.32
CA SER A 39 -2.79 12.03 -4.30
C SER A 39 -2.96 13.41 -4.95
N ASP A 40 -3.82 13.49 -5.97
CA ASP A 40 -4.11 14.77 -6.66
C ASP A 40 -4.67 15.85 -5.72
N ARG A 41 -5.24 15.47 -4.58
CA ARG A 41 -6.00 16.39 -3.70
C ARG A 41 -5.47 16.47 -2.28
N SER A 42 -4.63 15.55 -1.86
CA SER A 42 -4.08 15.54 -0.50
C SER A 42 -2.78 14.75 -0.39
N ILE A 43 -2.02 15.06 0.65
CA ILE A 43 -0.89 14.29 1.12
C ILE A 43 -1.26 13.77 2.50
N LYS A 44 -1.49 12.48 2.64
CA LYS A 44 -1.64 11.84 3.94
C LYS A 44 -0.28 11.36 4.43
N TYR A 45 -0.03 11.56 5.70
CA TYR A 45 1.25 11.19 6.27
C TYR A 45 1.11 10.45 7.58
N VAL A 46 2.00 9.49 7.79
CA VAL A 46 2.15 8.74 9.04
C VAL A 46 3.63 8.63 9.37
N LYS A 47 3.98 8.88 10.63
CA LYS A 47 5.31 8.67 11.16
C LYS A 47 5.24 7.82 12.41
N PHE A 48 5.97 6.72 12.44
CA PHE A 48 6.12 5.91 13.63
C PHE A 48 7.23 6.47 14.54
N SER A 49 7.07 6.21 15.81
CA SER A 49 8.09 6.54 16.80
C SER A 49 9.37 5.74 16.53
N PRO A 50 10.54 6.39 16.44
CA PRO A 50 11.79 5.68 16.28
C PRO A 50 12.20 4.93 17.56
N VAL A 51 11.53 5.22 18.69
CA VAL A 51 11.85 4.67 20.01
C VAL A 51 10.90 3.56 20.42
N ARG A 52 9.62 3.69 20.06
CA ARG A 52 8.55 2.74 20.42
C ARG A 52 8.05 2.05 19.16
N ARG A 53 8.39 0.79 19.02
CA ARG A 53 7.97 0.00 17.85
C ARG A 53 6.44 -0.06 17.78
N GLY A 54 5.87 0.17 16.60
CA GLY A 54 4.44 0.11 16.36
C GLY A 54 3.60 1.27 16.91
N VAL A 55 4.22 2.31 17.50
CA VAL A 55 3.51 3.49 17.99
C VAL A 55 3.58 4.60 16.94
N ILE A 56 2.42 5.15 16.57
CA ILE A 56 2.34 6.33 15.70
C ILE A 56 2.73 7.56 16.51
N GLU A 57 3.68 8.33 16.03
CA GLU A 57 4.13 9.59 16.64
C GLU A 57 3.41 10.79 16.04
N SER A 58 3.11 10.73 14.74
CA SER A 58 2.41 11.80 14.01
C SER A 58 1.68 11.23 12.82
N PHE A 59 0.48 11.73 12.57
CA PHE A 59 -0.29 11.45 11.37
C PHE A 59 -1.17 12.65 11.01
N GLY A 60 -1.62 12.71 9.79
CA GLY A 60 -2.56 13.73 9.34
C GLY A 60 -2.69 13.76 7.83
N GLU A 61 -3.50 14.70 7.39
CA GLU A 61 -3.76 14.98 5.98
C GLU A 61 -3.54 16.47 5.70
N HIS A 62 -2.85 16.77 4.61
CA HIS A 62 -2.64 18.11 4.09
C HIS A 62 -3.28 18.21 2.72
N ALA A 63 -4.16 19.19 2.53
CA ALA A 63 -4.84 19.39 1.26
C ALA A 63 -3.87 19.89 0.18
N VAL A 64 -3.98 19.36 -1.02
CA VAL A 64 -3.28 19.84 -2.22
C VAL A 64 -4.29 20.60 -3.09
N ALA A 65 -3.95 21.83 -3.43
CA ALA A 65 -4.84 22.67 -4.25
C ALA A 65 -4.99 22.07 -5.65
N GLU A 66 -6.16 22.27 -6.23
CA GLU A 66 -6.49 21.78 -7.58
C GLU A 66 -5.51 22.29 -8.63
N GLY A 67 -5.08 21.40 -9.54
CA GLY A 67 -4.14 21.72 -10.61
C GLY A 67 -2.67 21.70 -10.19
N ILE A 68 -2.32 21.39 -8.94
CA ILE A 68 -0.92 21.15 -8.54
C ILE A 68 -0.47 19.79 -9.04
N ILE A 69 -1.29 18.76 -8.78
CA ILE A 69 -1.13 17.41 -9.32
C ILE A 69 -2.39 17.11 -10.13
N VAL A 70 -2.22 16.61 -11.34
CA VAL A 70 -3.32 16.23 -12.25
C VAL A 70 -3.05 14.84 -12.79
N GLU A 71 -3.92 13.90 -12.50
CA GLU A 71 -3.76 12.49 -12.87
C GLU A 71 -2.36 11.95 -12.52
N GLY A 72 -1.90 12.25 -11.31
CA GLY A 72 -0.59 11.84 -10.81
C GLY A 72 0.61 12.57 -11.40
N ARG A 73 0.41 13.54 -12.28
CA ARG A 73 1.48 14.35 -12.85
C ARG A 73 1.61 15.67 -12.10
N ILE A 74 2.83 16.02 -11.69
CA ILE A 74 3.09 17.31 -11.01
C ILE A 74 3.11 18.42 -12.07
N GLU A 75 2.05 19.22 -12.14
CA GLU A 75 1.93 20.34 -13.08
C GLU A 75 2.55 21.63 -12.50
N ARG A 76 2.47 21.82 -11.18
CA ARG A 76 2.96 23.01 -10.49
C ARG A 76 3.98 22.64 -9.43
N MET A 77 5.23 22.43 -9.86
CA MET A 77 6.33 21.91 -9.04
C MET A 77 6.59 22.73 -7.77
N LEU A 78 6.64 24.06 -7.88
CA LEU A 78 6.94 24.93 -6.72
C LEU A 78 5.86 24.88 -5.66
N ASP A 79 4.60 24.82 -6.06
CA ASP A 79 3.47 24.72 -5.14
C ASP A 79 3.42 23.35 -4.47
N PHE A 80 3.75 22.29 -5.19
CA PHE A 80 3.87 20.95 -4.62
C PHE A 80 5.01 20.86 -3.60
N ILE A 81 6.17 21.45 -3.89
CA ILE A 81 7.29 21.55 -2.95
C ILE A 81 6.87 22.33 -1.70
N ALA A 82 6.09 23.41 -1.85
CA ALA A 82 5.57 24.17 -0.71
C ALA A 82 4.66 23.30 0.18
N ALA A 83 3.70 22.57 -0.42
CA ALA A 83 2.82 21.63 0.29
C ALA A 83 3.63 20.55 1.04
N LEU A 84 4.65 19.97 0.41
CA LEU A 84 5.53 19.00 1.06
C LEU A 84 6.33 19.61 2.24
N ARG A 85 6.73 20.88 2.14
CA ARG A 85 7.40 21.59 3.25
C ARG A 85 6.47 21.80 4.44
N GLU A 86 5.19 22.09 4.18
CA GLU A 86 4.18 22.21 5.22
C GLU A 86 3.94 20.86 5.90
N VAL A 87 3.80 19.76 5.14
CA VAL A 87 3.73 18.40 5.69
C VAL A 87 4.96 18.09 6.54
N ARG A 88 6.16 18.46 6.06
CA ARG A 88 7.40 18.24 6.82
C ARG A 88 7.41 19.01 8.13
N ALA A 89 6.86 20.21 8.18
CA ALA A 89 6.74 21.00 9.40
C ALA A 89 5.73 20.35 10.39
N LEU A 90 4.59 19.83 9.89
CA LEU A 90 3.59 19.13 10.70
C LEU A 90 4.12 17.81 11.29
N LEU A 91 5.03 17.14 10.62
CA LEU A 91 5.70 15.93 11.13
C LEU A 91 6.62 16.18 12.33
N GLY A 92 6.83 17.43 12.72
CA GLY A 92 7.47 17.80 13.96
C GLY A 92 8.89 17.23 14.10
N SER A 93 9.83 17.69 13.30
CA SER A 93 11.18 17.12 13.32
C SER A 93 12.15 17.91 14.20
N ARG A 94 12.62 17.29 15.28
CA ARG A 94 13.89 17.65 15.93
C ARG A 94 15.11 17.30 15.06
N TRP A 95 14.90 16.50 14.01
CA TRP A 95 15.96 15.96 13.17
C TRP A 95 16.15 16.82 11.93
N ARG A 96 17.39 17.11 11.63
CA ARG A 96 17.77 17.87 10.43
C ARG A 96 17.47 17.09 9.14
N LEU A 97 17.51 15.77 9.20
CA LEU A 97 17.20 14.86 8.11
C LEU A 97 15.96 14.03 8.46
N MET A 98 15.07 13.83 7.49
CA MET A 98 13.89 12.99 7.58
C MET A 98 13.76 12.18 6.29
N GLY A 99 13.67 10.88 6.43
CA GLY A 99 13.37 9.98 5.32
C GLY A 99 11.91 10.07 4.90
N ALA A 100 11.63 9.79 3.64
CA ALA A 100 10.28 9.62 3.14
C ALA A 100 10.18 8.33 2.33
N ALA A 101 9.23 7.47 2.70
CA ALA A 101 8.69 6.44 1.83
C ALA A 101 7.40 7.02 1.25
N ALA A 102 7.31 7.18 -0.07
CA ALA A 102 6.19 7.86 -0.70
C ALA A 102 5.52 7.00 -1.77
N SER A 103 4.18 7.18 -1.91
CA SER A 103 3.46 6.59 -3.02
C SER A 103 3.77 7.31 -4.33
N LEU A 104 3.75 6.53 -5.41
CA LEU A 104 3.69 7.01 -6.78
C LEU A 104 2.30 6.74 -7.35
N PRO A 105 1.84 7.56 -8.31
CA PRO A 105 0.49 7.44 -8.86
C PRO A 105 0.28 6.08 -9.54
N GLU A 106 -0.71 5.31 -9.07
CA GLU A 106 -1.03 3.96 -9.57
C GLU A 106 -1.31 3.96 -11.08
N GLU A 107 -1.99 4.97 -11.59
CA GLU A 107 -2.36 5.11 -13.00
C GLU A 107 -1.21 5.36 -13.98
N LYS A 108 -0.03 5.68 -13.47
CA LYS A 108 1.19 5.84 -14.29
C LYS A 108 2.11 4.63 -14.22
N SER A 109 1.71 3.62 -13.46
CA SER A 109 2.50 2.41 -13.24
C SER A 109 2.27 1.35 -14.31
N PHE A 110 3.27 0.52 -14.46
CA PHE A 110 3.17 -0.77 -15.14
C PHE A 110 3.56 -1.84 -14.14
N LEU A 111 2.60 -2.62 -13.68
CA LEU A 111 2.85 -3.81 -12.87
C LEU A 111 2.62 -5.02 -13.75
N ARG A 112 3.66 -5.88 -13.89
CA ARG A 112 3.62 -7.06 -14.74
C ARG A 112 4.22 -8.25 -14.02
N LEU A 113 3.49 -9.35 -14.00
CA LEU A 113 4.00 -10.65 -13.63
C LEU A 113 4.57 -11.32 -14.88
N VAL A 114 5.83 -11.64 -14.86
CA VAL A 114 6.55 -12.27 -15.99
C VAL A 114 7.27 -13.52 -15.54
N GLN A 115 7.54 -14.43 -16.48
CA GLN A 115 8.34 -15.62 -16.27
C GLN A 115 9.72 -15.42 -16.88
N VAL A 116 10.74 -15.73 -16.11
CA VAL A 116 12.11 -15.78 -16.59
C VAL A 116 12.68 -17.18 -16.41
N PRO A 117 13.61 -17.65 -17.25
CA PRO A 117 14.30 -18.93 -17.02
C PRO A 117 14.89 -18.99 -15.63
N ASN A 118 15.08 -20.22 -15.11
CA ASN A 118 15.70 -20.42 -13.80
C ASN A 118 17.21 -20.15 -13.85
N VAL A 119 17.54 -18.88 -13.96
CA VAL A 119 18.94 -18.37 -14.00
C VAL A 119 19.39 -17.98 -12.59
N LYS A 120 20.68 -17.69 -12.45
CA LYS A 120 21.24 -17.19 -11.17
C LYS A 120 20.67 -15.81 -10.83
N PRO A 121 20.59 -15.43 -9.54
CA PRO A 121 20.04 -14.13 -9.13
C PRO A 121 20.67 -12.93 -9.84
N GLU A 122 21.96 -12.96 -10.10
CA GLU A 122 22.72 -11.91 -10.80
C GLU A 122 22.38 -11.77 -12.29
N GLU A 123 21.78 -12.80 -12.89
CA GLU A 123 21.40 -12.84 -14.30
C GLU A 123 19.94 -12.42 -14.53
N ILE A 124 19.12 -12.36 -13.47
CA ILE A 124 17.69 -12.04 -13.55
C ILE A 124 17.48 -10.67 -14.19
N ALA A 125 18.23 -9.65 -13.79
CA ALA A 125 18.11 -8.30 -14.34
C ALA A 125 18.34 -8.26 -15.87
N ALA A 126 19.28 -9.06 -16.37
CA ALA A 126 19.53 -9.16 -17.80
C ALA A 126 18.39 -9.89 -18.53
N ALA A 127 17.85 -10.95 -17.95
CA ALA A 127 16.71 -11.69 -18.50
C ALA A 127 15.44 -10.83 -18.54
N LEU A 128 15.21 -9.97 -17.52
CA LEU A 128 14.06 -9.08 -17.47
C LEU A 128 14.06 -7.99 -18.53
N ARG A 129 15.20 -7.56 -19.01
CA ARG A 129 15.29 -6.50 -20.03
C ARG A 129 14.47 -6.83 -21.28
N TRP A 130 14.55 -8.08 -21.74
CA TRP A 130 13.77 -8.54 -22.89
C TRP A 130 12.25 -8.59 -22.61
N GLN A 131 11.88 -8.95 -21.37
CA GLN A 131 10.48 -8.96 -20.96
C GLN A 131 9.90 -7.53 -20.88
N ILE A 132 10.69 -6.57 -20.39
CA ILE A 132 10.29 -5.16 -20.29
C ILE A 132 10.01 -4.61 -21.69
N GLU A 133 10.93 -4.81 -22.64
CA GLU A 133 10.80 -4.34 -24.03
C GLU A 133 9.57 -4.95 -24.75
N GLY A 134 9.19 -6.18 -24.40
CA GLY A 134 8.03 -6.87 -24.99
C GLY A 134 6.67 -6.54 -24.35
N GLN A 135 6.64 -6.08 -23.11
CA GLN A 135 5.40 -5.97 -22.34
C GLN A 135 5.06 -4.55 -21.86
N ILE A 136 6.02 -3.63 -21.88
CA ILE A 136 5.79 -2.25 -21.47
C ILE A 136 5.91 -1.35 -22.71
N PRO A 137 4.89 -0.50 -23.00
CA PRO A 137 4.85 0.29 -24.23
C PRO A 137 5.72 1.55 -24.15
N LEU A 138 6.91 1.44 -23.55
CA LEU A 138 7.91 2.49 -23.43
C LEU A 138 9.31 1.89 -23.58
N PRO A 139 10.28 2.63 -24.16
CA PRO A 139 11.68 2.21 -24.19
C PRO A 139 12.25 2.00 -22.79
N ALA A 140 13.12 1.00 -22.63
CA ALA A 140 13.68 0.67 -21.31
C ALA A 140 14.49 1.84 -20.70
N GLU A 141 15.11 2.70 -21.52
CA GLU A 141 15.82 3.90 -21.09
C GLU A 141 14.92 5.00 -20.52
N ASP A 142 13.63 5.00 -20.88
CA ASP A 142 12.63 5.95 -20.41
C ASP A 142 11.87 5.44 -19.17
N LEU A 143 12.25 4.25 -18.68
CA LEU A 143 11.63 3.61 -17.51
C LEU A 143 12.55 3.68 -16.29
N ALA A 144 11.96 3.95 -15.13
CA ALA A 144 12.46 3.57 -13.83
C ALA A 144 11.70 2.32 -13.39
N TYR A 145 12.39 1.22 -13.11
CA TYR A 145 11.76 -0.04 -12.72
C TYR A 145 12.52 -0.75 -11.61
N ASP A 146 11.79 -1.55 -10.88
CA ASP A 146 12.30 -2.49 -9.89
C ASP A 146 11.56 -3.82 -10.06
N TYR A 147 12.08 -4.90 -9.48
CA TYR A 147 11.47 -6.20 -9.60
C TYR A 147 11.53 -7.00 -8.31
N GLN A 148 10.57 -7.87 -8.14
CA GLN A 148 10.49 -8.81 -7.03
C GLN A 148 10.35 -10.25 -7.56
N VAL A 149 11.26 -11.12 -7.16
CA VAL A 149 11.16 -12.56 -7.44
C VAL A 149 10.14 -13.18 -6.51
N ILE A 150 9.21 -13.93 -7.08
CA ILE A 150 8.20 -14.67 -6.33
C ILE A 150 8.75 -16.07 -6.05
N GLU A 151 8.81 -16.42 -4.78
CA GLU A 151 9.25 -17.78 -4.40
C GLU A 151 8.22 -18.82 -4.87
N PRO A 152 8.65 -19.86 -5.60
CA PRO A 152 7.75 -20.91 -6.06
C PRO A 152 7.18 -21.71 -4.90
N LEU A 153 5.91 -22.12 -5.01
CA LEU A 153 5.25 -22.99 -4.02
C LEU A 153 5.66 -24.46 -4.14
N ILE A 154 6.17 -24.85 -5.31
CA ILE A 154 6.63 -26.21 -5.62
C ILE A 154 8.09 -26.18 -6.04
N GLN A 155 8.82 -27.26 -5.71
CA GLN A 155 10.20 -27.42 -6.14
C GLN A 155 10.28 -27.96 -7.58
N GLY A 156 11.38 -27.66 -8.27
CA GLY A 156 11.67 -28.25 -9.58
C GLY A 156 11.03 -27.53 -10.76
N VAL A 157 10.55 -26.29 -10.59
CA VAL A 157 10.12 -25.45 -11.72
C VAL A 157 11.34 -24.97 -12.52
N ASP A 158 11.18 -24.90 -13.83
CA ASP A 158 12.22 -24.51 -14.79
C ASP A 158 12.30 -22.98 -15.03
N HIS A 159 11.44 -22.22 -14.38
CA HIS A 159 11.36 -20.76 -14.48
C HIS A 159 11.15 -20.12 -13.10
N ARG A 160 11.28 -18.81 -13.05
CA ARG A 160 10.94 -17.96 -11.90
C ARG A 160 9.88 -16.97 -12.29
N ASP A 161 8.90 -16.79 -11.43
CA ASP A 161 7.97 -15.68 -11.55
C ASP A 161 8.59 -14.43 -10.97
N VAL A 162 8.45 -13.33 -11.70
CA VAL A 162 8.98 -12.03 -11.29
C VAL A 162 7.92 -10.98 -11.52
N VAL A 163 7.62 -10.21 -10.48
CA VAL A 163 6.80 -9.01 -10.60
C VAL A 163 7.71 -7.83 -10.93
N ILE A 164 7.47 -7.19 -12.07
CA ILE A 164 8.10 -5.95 -12.47
C ILE A 164 7.16 -4.80 -12.11
N THR A 165 7.69 -3.79 -11.44
CA THR A 165 7.02 -2.51 -11.22
C THR A 165 7.81 -1.44 -11.95
N ALA A 166 7.19 -0.76 -12.91
CA ALA A 166 7.86 0.24 -13.72
C ALA A 166 7.02 1.53 -13.84
N TYR A 167 7.71 2.63 -14.01
CA TYR A 167 7.14 3.97 -14.21
C TYR A 167 7.89 4.70 -15.31
N PRO A 168 7.24 5.65 -16.02
CA PRO A 168 7.98 6.61 -16.82
C PRO A 168 8.99 7.35 -15.93
N LYS A 169 10.25 7.37 -16.33
CA LYS A 169 11.36 7.95 -15.54
C LYS A 169 11.10 9.39 -15.14
N GLY A 170 10.52 10.20 -16.05
CA GLY A 170 10.18 11.60 -15.74
C GLY A 170 9.19 11.77 -14.59
N VAL A 171 8.28 10.80 -14.39
CA VAL A 171 7.38 10.81 -13.23
C VAL A 171 8.19 10.60 -11.95
N VAL A 172 9.00 9.55 -11.89
CA VAL A 172 9.83 9.24 -10.71
C VAL A 172 10.77 10.40 -10.38
N ASP A 173 11.47 10.93 -11.38
CA ASP A 173 12.43 12.03 -11.23
C ASP A 173 11.75 13.29 -10.67
N SER A 174 10.51 13.59 -11.09
CA SER A 174 9.76 14.74 -10.59
C SER A 174 9.38 14.62 -9.11
N TYR A 175 8.93 13.43 -8.67
CA TYR A 175 8.62 13.16 -7.27
C TYR A 175 9.88 13.15 -6.39
N VAL A 176 10.96 12.50 -6.85
CA VAL A 176 12.27 12.51 -6.16
C VAL A 176 12.78 13.94 -5.98
N ARG A 177 12.70 14.76 -7.03
CA ARG A 177 13.12 16.16 -6.99
C ARG A 177 12.28 16.94 -5.97
N ALA A 178 10.95 16.84 -6.04
CA ALA A 178 10.06 17.55 -5.12
C ALA A 178 10.34 17.19 -3.66
N LEU A 179 10.48 15.90 -3.35
CA LEU A 179 10.80 15.43 -2.00
C LEU A 179 12.15 15.98 -1.51
N LYS A 180 13.19 15.92 -2.34
CA LYS A 180 14.53 16.44 -2.00
C LYS A 180 14.52 17.96 -1.76
N GLU A 181 13.86 18.72 -2.64
CA GLU A 181 13.77 20.18 -2.51
C GLU A 181 12.88 20.61 -1.32
N ALA A 182 11.93 19.77 -0.90
CA ALA A 182 11.17 19.95 0.33
C ALA A 182 11.95 19.56 1.60
N GLY A 183 13.14 19.00 1.46
CA GLY A 183 14.03 18.62 2.58
C GLY A 183 13.80 17.22 3.11
N PHE A 184 13.11 16.34 2.36
CA PHE A 184 13.06 14.92 2.64
C PHE A 184 14.22 14.18 1.96
N GLN A 185 14.63 13.05 2.56
CA GLN A 185 15.46 12.05 1.91
C GLN A 185 14.54 10.93 1.39
N PRO A 186 14.30 10.80 0.07
CA PRO A 186 13.54 9.67 -0.45
C PRO A 186 14.27 8.36 -0.13
N VAL A 187 13.61 7.47 0.59
CA VAL A 187 14.14 6.14 0.95
C VAL A 187 13.45 5.03 0.16
N ALA A 188 12.17 5.21 -0.17
CA ALA A 188 11.43 4.30 -1.03
C ALA A 188 10.35 5.08 -1.80
N LEU A 189 10.09 4.65 -3.03
CA LEU A 189 8.95 5.06 -3.85
C LEU A 189 8.26 3.78 -4.33
N GLU A 190 6.96 3.65 -4.10
CA GLU A 190 6.25 2.43 -4.45
C GLU A 190 4.79 2.68 -4.83
N LEU A 191 4.13 1.64 -5.33
CA LEU A 191 2.70 1.65 -5.61
C LEU A 191 1.88 1.81 -4.33
N GLU A 192 0.81 2.58 -4.40
CA GLU A 192 -0.20 2.67 -3.34
C GLU A 192 -0.71 1.27 -2.93
N SER A 193 -1.05 0.44 -3.93
CA SER A 193 -1.54 -0.92 -3.74
C SER A 193 -0.54 -1.82 -2.99
N GLN A 194 0.76 -1.69 -3.23
CA GLN A 194 1.80 -2.42 -2.48
C GLN A 194 1.85 -1.99 -1.02
N ALA A 195 1.77 -0.68 -0.77
CA ALA A 195 1.74 -0.14 0.58
C ALA A 195 0.50 -0.59 1.35
N ILE A 196 -0.69 -0.52 0.73
CA ILE A 196 -1.95 -0.97 1.34
C ILE A 196 -1.92 -2.48 1.63
N ALA A 197 -1.44 -3.30 0.68
CA ALA A 197 -1.29 -4.74 0.90
C ALA A 197 -0.35 -5.05 2.08
N ARG A 198 0.74 -4.29 2.24
CA ARG A 198 1.63 -4.39 3.41
C ARG A 198 0.92 -4.03 4.71
N ALA A 199 0.13 -2.98 4.71
CA ALA A 199 -0.63 -2.58 5.90
C ALA A 199 -1.69 -3.61 6.27
N ALA A 200 -2.53 -4.02 5.32
CA ALA A 200 -3.73 -4.81 5.56
C ALA A 200 -3.51 -6.33 5.61
N LEU A 201 -2.50 -6.84 4.90
CA LEU A 201 -2.23 -8.27 4.79
C LEU A 201 -0.94 -8.71 5.49
N GLY A 202 -0.12 -7.76 5.97
CA GLY A 202 1.21 -8.06 6.49
C GLY A 202 2.17 -8.56 5.41
N VAL A 203 1.92 -8.22 4.16
CA VAL A 203 2.77 -8.59 3.03
C VAL A 203 4.11 -7.88 3.16
N ALA A 204 5.18 -8.64 3.30
CA ALA A 204 6.53 -8.12 3.37
C ALA A 204 7.28 -8.41 2.06
N PRO A 205 8.16 -7.52 1.57
CA PRO A 205 9.06 -7.83 0.48
C PRO A 205 9.84 -9.13 0.72
N ALA A 206 10.21 -9.84 -0.35
CA ALA A 206 10.85 -11.15 -0.25
C ALA A 206 12.12 -11.15 0.61
N TYR A 207 12.93 -10.07 0.54
CA TYR A 207 14.15 -9.95 1.34
C TYR A 207 13.88 -9.86 2.86
N GLU A 208 12.75 -9.30 3.28
CA GLU A 208 12.34 -9.24 4.69
C GLU A 208 12.00 -10.62 5.23
N ARG A 209 11.38 -11.47 4.41
CA ARG A 209 11.05 -12.85 4.77
C ARG A 209 12.29 -13.70 5.01
N LEU A 210 13.36 -13.46 4.25
CA LEU A 210 14.65 -14.11 4.42
C LEU A 210 15.33 -13.75 5.75
N VAL A 211 15.13 -12.51 6.22
CA VAL A 211 15.72 -12.03 7.49
C VAL A 211 14.91 -12.49 8.71
N GLN A 212 13.59 -12.62 8.59
CA GLN A 212 12.74 -12.89 9.75
C GLN A 212 12.64 -14.37 10.14
N HIS A 213 13.19 -15.32 9.38
CA HIS A 213 13.12 -16.78 9.65
C HIS A 213 11.73 -17.28 10.11
N SER A 214 10.69 -16.50 9.91
CA SER A 214 9.32 -16.83 10.27
C SER A 214 8.66 -17.54 9.10
N MET A 215 9.06 -18.78 8.90
CA MET A 215 8.31 -19.71 8.10
C MET A 215 7.05 -20.11 8.87
N SER A 216 6.02 -19.27 8.82
CA SER A 216 4.69 -19.84 8.96
C SER A 216 4.45 -20.65 7.68
N ASP A 217 4.24 -21.94 7.82
CA ASP A 217 4.10 -22.98 6.78
C ASP A 217 2.89 -22.76 5.82
N LYS A 218 2.26 -21.59 5.87
CA LYS A 218 1.13 -21.24 5.00
C LYS A 218 1.55 -20.12 4.08
N SER A 219 1.74 -20.47 2.81
CA SER A 219 1.72 -19.49 1.71
C SER A 219 0.53 -18.57 1.93
N PRO A 220 0.71 -17.22 1.94
CA PRO A 220 -0.41 -16.33 2.15
C PRO A 220 -1.46 -16.57 1.06
N GLU A 221 -2.68 -16.84 1.51
CA GLU A 221 -3.85 -17.04 0.65
C GLU A 221 -4.03 -15.83 -0.27
N GLY A 222 -4.58 -16.07 -1.48
CA GLY A 222 -4.94 -15.01 -2.40
C GLY A 222 -5.94 -14.04 -1.75
N ALA A 223 -5.72 -12.76 -1.89
CA ALA A 223 -6.61 -11.71 -1.41
C ALA A 223 -6.74 -10.60 -2.44
N ILE A 224 -7.91 -9.97 -2.49
CA ILE A 224 -8.10 -8.72 -3.22
C ILE A 224 -8.13 -7.59 -2.22
N VAL A 225 -7.42 -6.51 -2.53
CA VAL A 225 -7.53 -5.22 -1.84
C VAL A 225 -8.19 -4.24 -2.80
N VAL A 226 -9.29 -3.63 -2.36
CA VAL A 226 -10.06 -2.62 -3.09
C VAL A 226 -9.85 -1.29 -2.39
N ASP A 227 -9.11 -0.40 -2.99
CA ASP A 227 -8.85 0.93 -2.45
C ASP A 227 -9.79 1.95 -3.09
N MET A 228 -10.78 2.40 -2.35
CA MET A 228 -11.77 3.38 -2.80
C MET A 228 -11.33 4.79 -2.47
N GLY A 229 -10.71 5.43 -3.44
CA GLY A 229 -10.35 6.84 -3.38
C GLY A 229 -11.47 7.77 -3.83
N ARG A 230 -11.19 9.07 -3.77
CA ARG A 230 -12.16 10.09 -4.15
C ARG A 230 -12.55 10.07 -5.64
N ASN A 231 -11.59 9.89 -6.54
CA ASN A 231 -11.80 9.97 -7.99
C ASN A 231 -11.86 8.59 -8.66
N ARG A 232 -11.29 7.57 -8.07
CA ARG A 232 -11.12 6.23 -8.65
C ARG A 232 -11.02 5.16 -7.56
N THR A 233 -11.17 3.91 -7.98
CA THR A 233 -10.95 2.74 -7.13
C THR A 233 -9.84 1.91 -7.75
N SER A 234 -8.82 1.57 -6.97
CA SER A 234 -7.77 0.63 -7.36
C SER A 234 -8.09 -0.75 -6.80
N ILE A 235 -7.97 -1.77 -7.64
CA ILE A 235 -8.16 -3.17 -7.29
C ILE A 235 -6.81 -3.85 -7.42
N ALA A 236 -6.31 -4.44 -6.35
CA ALA A 236 -5.05 -5.16 -6.31
C ALA A 236 -5.26 -6.61 -5.91
N VAL A 237 -4.67 -7.54 -6.67
CA VAL A 237 -4.62 -8.96 -6.33
C VAL A 237 -3.28 -9.24 -5.67
N SER A 238 -3.33 -9.75 -4.44
CA SER A 238 -2.16 -10.13 -3.68
C SER A 238 -2.16 -11.63 -3.41
N ALA A 239 -1.06 -12.29 -3.74
CA ALA A 239 -0.83 -13.69 -3.43
C ALA A 239 0.68 -13.94 -3.29
N ALA A 240 1.07 -15.04 -2.66
CA ALA A 240 2.47 -15.39 -2.41
C ALA A 240 3.30 -14.25 -1.77
N GLY A 241 2.63 -13.39 -1.00
CA GLY A 241 3.27 -12.28 -0.31
C GLY A 241 3.65 -11.10 -1.20
N SER A 242 3.01 -10.94 -2.35
CA SER A 242 3.25 -9.84 -3.28
C SER A 242 1.96 -9.39 -3.95
N VAL A 243 1.93 -8.16 -4.43
CA VAL A 243 0.89 -7.69 -5.35
C VAL A 243 1.27 -8.18 -6.74
N LEU A 244 0.40 -8.97 -7.37
CA LEU A 244 0.67 -9.62 -8.65
C LEU A 244 -0.03 -8.93 -9.83
N TYR A 245 -1.12 -8.22 -9.55
CA TYR A 245 -1.94 -7.57 -10.56
C TYR A 245 -2.65 -6.37 -9.96
N THR A 246 -2.77 -5.29 -10.73
CA THR A 246 -3.58 -4.11 -10.37
C THR A 246 -4.40 -3.63 -11.55
N VAL A 247 -5.58 -3.09 -11.24
CA VAL A 247 -6.44 -2.40 -12.20
C VAL A 247 -7.14 -1.23 -11.52
N THR A 248 -7.34 -0.15 -12.27
CA THR A 248 -8.02 1.05 -11.77
C THR A 248 -9.36 1.25 -12.48
N VAL A 249 -10.40 1.50 -11.68
CA VAL A 249 -11.76 1.77 -12.15
C VAL A 249 -12.11 3.24 -11.93
N PRO A 250 -12.73 3.95 -12.88
CA PRO A 250 -13.08 5.36 -12.74
C PRO A 250 -14.35 5.56 -11.89
N VAL A 251 -14.47 4.83 -10.78
CA VAL A 251 -15.53 4.97 -9.78
C VAL A 251 -14.86 5.31 -8.46
N GLY A 252 -15.25 6.41 -7.85
CA GLY A 252 -14.76 6.85 -6.54
C GLY A 252 -15.82 7.66 -5.81
N GLY A 253 -15.50 8.16 -4.64
CA GLY A 253 -16.43 8.91 -3.78
C GLY A 253 -17.10 10.06 -4.48
N ARG A 254 -16.39 10.77 -5.36
CA ARG A 254 -16.94 11.89 -6.14
C ARG A 254 -18.05 11.45 -7.09
N ALA A 255 -17.90 10.32 -7.77
CA ALA A 255 -18.94 9.81 -8.68
C ALA A 255 -20.20 9.42 -7.89
N LEU A 256 -20.04 8.82 -6.70
CA LEU A 256 -21.16 8.51 -5.80
C LEU A 256 -21.87 9.77 -5.33
N GLU A 257 -21.14 10.82 -4.91
CA GLU A 257 -21.68 12.10 -4.47
C GLU A 257 -22.47 12.81 -5.59
N GLN A 258 -21.93 12.80 -6.81
CA GLN A 258 -22.60 13.37 -7.99
C GLN A 258 -23.90 12.61 -8.32
N ALA A 259 -23.89 11.28 -8.24
CA ALA A 259 -25.08 10.46 -8.47
C ALA A 259 -26.17 10.77 -7.42
N ILE A 260 -25.81 10.91 -6.15
CA ILE A 260 -26.73 11.30 -5.05
C ILE A 260 -27.30 12.69 -5.30
N ALA A 261 -26.43 13.67 -5.52
CA ALA A 261 -26.86 15.06 -5.74
C ALA A 261 -27.83 15.19 -6.92
N GLY A 262 -27.53 14.51 -8.04
CA GLY A 262 -28.41 14.51 -9.22
C GLY A 262 -29.74 13.80 -9.01
N ALA A 263 -29.75 12.67 -8.29
CA ALA A 263 -30.98 11.90 -8.08
C ALA A 263 -31.93 12.51 -7.03
N LEU A 264 -31.36 13.14 -6.00
CA LEU A 264 -32.14 13.71 -4.89
C LEU A 264 -32.33 15.22 -4.99
N GLY A 265 -31.65 15.92 -5.89
CA GLY A 265 -31.70 17.37 -6.02
C GLY A 265 -31.10 18.12 -4.83
N VAL A 266 -30.10 17.55 -4.18
CA VAL A 266 -29.45 18.09 -2.97
C VAL A 266 -28.10 18.74 -3.30
N SER A 267 -27.58 19.55 -2.38
CA SER A 267 -26.24 20.15 -2.51
C SER A 267 -25.12 19.11 -2.43
N ALA A 268 -23.91 19.47 -2.85
CA ALA A 268 -22.75 18.60 -2.77
C ALA A 268 -22.43 18.18 -1.34
N ASP A 269 -22.54 19.09 -0.37
CA ASP A 269 -22.26 18.83 1.04
C ASP A 269 -23.31 17.87 1.66
N GLU A 270 -24.60 18.06 1.30
CA GLU A 270 -25.65 17.14 1.70
C GLU A 270 -25.44 15.75 1.07
N ALA A 271 -25.02 15.68 -0.20
CA ALA A 271 -24.72 14.42 -0.85
C ALA A 271 -23.58 13.66 -0.15
N VAL A 272 -22.53 14.37 0.33
CA VAL A 272 -21.46 13.77 1.16
C VAL A 272 -22.00 13.19 2.45
N SER A 273 -22.90 13.90 3.15
CA SER A 273 -23.51 13.44 4.40
C SER A 273 -24.39 12.21 4.17
N ILE A 274 -25.28 12.26 3.15
CA ILE A 274 -26.13 11.13 2.77
C ILE A 274 -25.29 9.90 2.40
N LYS A 275 -24.23 10.07 1.61
CA LYS A 275 -23.30 9.00 1.25
C LYS A 275 -22.74 8.31 2.50
N LYS A 276 -22.25 9.08 3.47
CA LYS A 276 -21.61 8.55 4.69
C LYS A 276 -22.61 7.88 5.64
N GLU A 277 -23.82 8.40 5.74
CA GLU A 277 -24.79 7.93 6.72
C GLU A 277 -25.67 6.80 6.19
N GLN A 278 -26.04 6.84 4.93
CA GLN A 278 -27.06 5.95 4.36
C GLN A 278 -26.49 4.98 3.32
N GLY A 279 -25.49 5.38 2.54
CA GLY A 279 -24.83 4.50 1.57
C GLY A 279 -25.81 3.79 0.63
N LEU A 280 -25.71 2.46 0.56
CA LEU A 280 -26.55 1.60 -0.28
C LEU A 280 -27.86 1.14 0.41
N ALA A 281 -28.44 1.96 1.30
CA ALA A 281 -29.71 1.66 1.95
C ALA A 281 -30.83 1.60 0.90
N ARG A 282 -31.56 0.45 0.85
CA ARG A 282 -32.55 0.18 -0.20
C ARG A 282 -33.79 1.04 -0.10
N ASP A 283 -34.23 1.35 1.11
CA ASP A 283 -35.49 2.04 1.35
C ASP A 283 -35.31 3.55 1.56
N ALA A 284 -34.06 4.05 1.59
CA ALA A 284 -33.76 5.44 1.79
C ALA A 284 -34.22 6.28 0.59
N HIS A 285 -34.82 7.42 0.90
CA HIS A 285 -35.37 8.36 -0.10
C HIS A 285 -36.30 7.67 -1.13
N GLU A 286 -37.22 6.82 -0.65
CA GLU A 286 -38.15 6.07 -1.49
C GLU A 286 -37.45 5.16 -2.55
N GLY A 287 -36.27 4.65 -2.20
CA GLY A 287 -35.45 3.82 -3.08
C GLY A 287 -34.62 4.58 -4.12
N LYS A 288 -34.75 5.89 -4.22
CA LYS A 288 -34.01 6.73 -5.19
C LYS A 288 -32.50 6.70 -4.93
N LEU A 289 -32.11 6.68 -3.64
CA LEU A 289 -30.71 6.61 -3.26
C LEU A 289 -30.05 5.34 -3.78
N PHE A 290 -30.64 4.18 -3.48
CA PHE A 290 -30.14 2.90 -3.96
C PHE A 290 -30.10 2.83 -5.49
N ALA A 291 -31.16 3.30 -6.16
CA ALA A 291 -31.24 3.31 -7.62
C ALA A 291 -30.13 4.19 -8.26
N SER A 292 -29.69 5.25 -7.59
CA SER A 292 -28.62 6.11 -8.09
C SER A 292 -27.23 5.52 -7.88
N LEU A 293 -27.00 4.76 -6.81
CA LEU A 293 -25.68 4.22 -6.45
C LEU A 293 -25.44 2.80 -7.00
N SER A 294 -26.49 1.98 -7.13
CA SER A 294 -26.34 0.59 -7.56
C SER A 294 -25.65 0.43 -8.92
N PRO A 295 -25.84 1.26 -9.95
CA PRO A 295 -25.10 1.13 -11.21
C PRO A 295 -23.59 1.29 -11.04
N LEU A 296 -23.13 2.19 -10.16
CA LEU A 296 -21.71 2.40 -9.87
C LEU A 296 -21.13 1.22 -9.08
N ALA A 297 -21.90 0.70 -8.12
CA ALA A 297 -21.52 -0.51 -7.38
C ALA A 297 -21.49 -1.75 -8.27
N ASP A 298 -22.41 -1.88 -9.25
CA ASP A 298 -22.42 -2.95 -10.24
C ASP A 298 -21.22 -2.84 -11.21
N MET A 299 -20.82 -1.62 -11.59
CA MET A 299 -19.60 -1.41 -12.39
C MET A 299 -18.37 -1.91 -11.64
N LEU A 300 -18.25 -1.59 -10.34
CA LEU A 300 -17.17 -2.07 -9.50
C LEU A 300 -17.22 -3.59 -9.35
N ALA A 301 -18.38 -4.17 -9.08
CA ALA A 301 -18.56 -5.63 -8.98
C ALA A 301 -18.21 -6.35 -10.29
N GLY A 302 -18.56 -5.77 -11.43
CA GLY A 302 -18.21 -6.30 -12.76
C GLY A 302 -16.70 -6.31 -13.00
N GLU A 303 -15.98 -5.25 -12.59
CA GLU A 303 -14.52 -5.23 -12.71
C GLU A 303 -13.85 -6.22 -11.75
N LEU A 304 -14.36 -6.34 -10.54
CA LEU A 304 -13.89 -7.34 -9.58
C LEU A 304 -14.08 -8.77 -10.12
N ALA A 305 -15.22 -9.07 -10.71
CA ALA A 305 -15.45 -10.38 -11.33
C ALA A 305 -14.47 -10.66 -12.48
N ARG A 306 -14.21 -9.66 -13.34
CA ARG A 306 -13.19 -9.78 -14.42
C ARG A 306 -11.80 -9.99 -13.86
N THR A 307 -11.43 -9.25 -12.81
CA THR A 307 -10.13 -9.36 -12.14
C THR A 307 -9.94 -10.74 -11.54
N ILE A 308 -10.97 -11.31 -10.90
CA ILE A 308 -10.92 -12.65 -10.33
C ILE A 308 -10.74 -13.69 -11.43
N ALA A 309 -11.56 -13.63 -12.48
CA ALA A 309 -11.46 -14.55 -13.62
C ALA A 309 -10.06 -14.47 -14.28
N TYR A 310 -9.56 -13.27 -14.51
CA TYR A 310 -8.21 -13.09 -15.05
C TYR A 310 -7.14 -13.71 -14.15
N TYR A 311 -7.24 -13.53 -12.84
CA TYR A 311 -6.31 -14.11 -11.89
C TYR A 311 -6.37 -15.64 -11.92
N GLU A 312 -7.57 -16.21 -11.88
CA GLU A 312 -7.77 -17.67 -11.90
C GLU A 312 -7.27 -18.30 -13.20
N ASP A 313 -7.55 -17.66 -14.34
CA ASP A 313 -7.20 -18.18 -15.67
C ASP A 313 -5.71 -18.03 -16.02
N HIS A 314 -5.06 -16.93 -15.56
CA HIS A 314 -3.71 -16.56 -16.04
C HIS A 314 -2.64 -16.59 -14.97
N ILE A 315 -2.99 -16.45 -13.71
CA ILE A 315 -2.02 -16.29 -12.60
C ILE A 315 -2.05 -17.48 -11.63
N ALA A 316 -3.24 -17.95 -11.24
CA ALA A 316 -3.39 -18.91 -10.16
C ALA A 316 -2.75 -20.29 -10.47
N HIS A 317 -2.72 -20.72 -11.73
CA HIS A 317 -2.21 -22.03 -12.14
C HIS A 317 -0.68 -22.08 -12.28
N ILE A 318 0.00 -20.95 -12.18
CA ILE A 318 1.44 -20.80 -12.42
C ILE A 318 2.21 -21.54 -11.36
N HIS A 319 2.14 -22.53 -10.81
CA HIS A 319 2.97 -23.32 -9.87
C HIS A 319 2.17 -24.40 -9.10
N GLY A 320 1.09 -24.92 -9.69
CA GLY A 320 0.45 -26.16 -9.22
C GLY A 320 -0.28 -26.10 -7.88
N GLY A 321 -0.47 -24.90 -7.33
CA GLY A 321 -1.22 -24.69 -6.08
C GLY A 321 -2.50 -23.90 -6.33
N SER A 322 -3.62 -24.30 -5.71
CA SER A 322 -4.81 -23.46 -5.68
C SER A 322 -4.48 -22.19 -4.90
N ARG A 323 -4.34 -21.10 -5.60
CA ARG A 323 -4.21 -19.76 -5.03
C ARG A 323 -5.55 -19.06 -5.06
N ASP A 324 -6.63 -19.76 -4.67
CA ASP A 324 -7.95 -19.17 -4.66
C ASP A 324 -7.96 -17.87 -3.88
N ILE A 325 -8.66 -16.89 -4.39
CA ILE A 325 -8.93 -15.67 -3.67
C ILE A 325 -9.91 -15.98 -2.54
N LYS A 326 -9.44 -15.89 -1.29
CA LYS A 326 -10.23 -16.27 -0.11
C LYS A 326 -10.96 -15.10 0.54
N ARG A 327 -10.53 -13.88 0.28
CA ARG A 327 -11.09 -12.67 0.92
C ARG A 327 -10.86 -11.43 0.08
N MET A 328 -11.73 -10.47 0.30
CA MET A 328 -11.62 -9.12 -0.24
C MET A 328 -11.60 -8.11 0.89
N LEU A 329 -10.67 -7.18 0.85
CA LEU A 329 -10.49 -6.14 1.85
C LEU A 329 -10.77 -4.77 1.22
N LEU A 330 -11.67 -4.01 1.84
CA LEU A 330 -11.99 -2.65 1.44
C LEU A 330 -11.07 -1.67 2.17
N SER A 331 -10.42 -0.77 1.45
CA SER A 331 -9.53 0.29 1.91
C SER A 331 -9.88 1.61 1.23
N GLY A 332 -9.28 2.70 1.70
CA GLY A 332 -9.54 4.03 1.17
C GLY A 332 -10.63 4.81 1.91
N GLY A 333 -10.64 6.11 1.72
CA GLY A 333 -11.54 7.01 2.45
C GLY A 333 -13.03 6.79 2.15
N ASP A 334 -13.35 6.30 0.96
CA ASP A 334 -14.72 6.04 0.51
C ASP A 334 -15.16 4.57 0.68
N ALA A 335 -14.28 3.71 1.19
CA ALA A 335 -14.59 2.29 1.48
C ALA A 335 -15.58 2.09 2.62
N ASN A 336 -15.78 3.11 3.46
CA ASN A 336 -16.76 3.09 4.55
C ASN A 336 -18.21 3.34 4.09
N LEU A 337 -18.50 3.22 2.79
CA LEU A 337 -19.86 3.35 2.26
C LEU A 337 -20.78 2.27 2.89
N PRO A 338 -21.79 2.63 3.68
CA PRO A 338 -22.67 1.66 4.32
C PRO A 338 -23.30 0.69 3.31
N GLY A 339 -23.23 -0.61 3.59
CA GLY A 339 -23.79 -1.67 2.76
C GLY A 339 -22.97 -2.08 1.54
N LEU A 340 -21.82 -1.45 1.27
CA LEU A 340 -20.97 -1.81 0.12
C LEU A 340 -20.38 -3.21 0.27
N ASP A 341 -19.88 -3.55 1.44
CA ASP A 341 -19.31 -4.86 1.77
C ASP A 341 -20.33 -5.99 1.48
N THR A 342 -21.53 -5.85 2.01
CA THR A 342 -22.63 -6.80 1.81
C THR A 342 -23.05 -6.86 0.36
N TYR A 343 -23.12 -5.71 -0.33
CA TYR A 343 -23.46 -5.63 -1.74
C TYR A 343 -22.45 -6.39 -2.60
N LEU A 344 -21.17 -6.09 -2.46
CA LEU A 344 -20.10 -6.75 -3.21
C LEU A 344 -20.01 -8.24 -2.88
N ALA A 345 -20.09 -8.63 -1.60
CA ALA A 345 -20.08 -10.03 -1.18
C ALA A 345 -21.19 -10.84 -1.87
N SER A 346 -22.39 -10.27 -2.00
CA SER A 346 -23.52 -10.92 -2.67
C SER A 346 -23.31 -11.14 -4.18
N ARG A 347 -22.58 -10.23 -4.84
CA ARG A 347 -22.30 -10.28 -6.29
C ARG A 347 -21.14 -11.21 -6.62
N ILE A 348 -20.08 -11.21 -5.79
CA ILE A 348 -18.81 -11.87 -6.12
C ILE A 348 -18.68 -13.23 -5.41
N ARG A 349 -19.47 -13.49 -4.37
CA ARG A 349 -19.47 -14.71 -3.55
C ARG A 349 -18.13 -14.98 -2.85
N ILE A 350 -17.39 -13.92 -2.53
CA ILE A 350 -16.17 -13.93 -1.73
C ILE A 350 -16.45 -13.08 -0.49
N PRO A 351 -15.99 -13.49 0.70
CA PRO A 351 -16.09 -12.67 1.91
C PRO A 351 -15.44 -11.29 1.72
N VAL A 352 -16.20 -10.24 2.01
CA VAL A 352 -15.77 -8.84 1.92
C VAL A 352 -15.79 -8.23 3.31
N SER A 353 -14.72 -7.54 3.68
CA SER A 353 -14.62 -6.83 4.96
C SER A 353 -13.75 -5.58 4.84
N ALA A 354 -13.89 -4.65 5.76
CA ALA A 354 -12.95 -3.54 5.87
C ALA A 354 -11.56 -4.05 6.21
N ALA A 355 -10.54 -3.45 5.61
CA ALA A 355 -9.15 -3.71 5.93
C ALA A 355 -8.84 -3.33 7.38
N ASP A 356 -7.83 -3.96 7.97
CA ASP A 356 -7.19 -3.51 9.20
C ASP A 356 -5.78 -3.01 8.87
N PRO A 357 -5.57 -1.70 8.71
CA PRO A 357 -4.26 -1.16 8.35
C PRO A 357 -3.17 -1.39 9.41
N PHE A 358 -3.58 -1.79 10.63
CA PHE A 358 -2.68 -2.14 11.73
C PHE A 358 -2.42 -3.63 11.86
N HIS A 359 -2.88 -4.42 10.89
CA HIS A 359 -2.70 -5.88 10.88
C HIS A 359 -1.22 -6.27 11.08
N GLY A 360 -0.96 -7.20 12.00
CA GLY A 360 0.38 -7.71 12.30
C GLY A 360 1.31 -6.71 13.01
N MET A 361 0.83 -5.55 13.45
CA MET A 361 1.61 -4.65 14.29
C MET A 361 1.58 -5.12 15.75
N GLU A 362 2.77 -5.29 16.35
CA GLU A 362 2.88 -5.47 17.80
C GLU A 362 2.40 -4.20 18.49
N ARG A 363 1.41 -4.37 19.35
CA ARG A 363 0.82 -3.25 20.08
C ARG A 363 1.59 -3.08 21.40
N ALA A 364 2.11 -1.88 21.61
CA ALA A 364 2.93 -1.56 22.78
C ALA A 364 2.16 -1.51 24.10
N THR A 365 0.83 -1.66 24.08
CA THR A 365 -0.03 -1.62 25.27
C THR A 365 -1.07 -2.74 25.24
N PRO A 366 -1.48 -3.30 26.41
CA PRO A 366 -2.50 -4.33 26.48
C PRO A 366 -3.92 -3.84 26.08
N TYR A 367 -4.13 -2.52 25.95
CA TYR A 367 -5.37 -1.91 25.50
C TYR A 367 -5.08 -0.97 24.32
N PRO A 368 -5.03 -1.51 23.12
CA PRO A 368 -4.68 -0.71 21.96
C PRO A 368 -5.93 0.02 21.46
N ILE A 369 -6.11 1.25 21.86
CA ILE A 369 -6.92 2.19 21.08
C ILE A 369 -5.99 2.67 19.97
N PRO A 370 -6.29 2.42 18.69
CA PRO A 370 -5.54 3.01 17.59
C PRO A 370 -5.58 4.53 17.73
N GLU A 371 -4.46 5.21 17.57
CA GLU A 371 -4.41 6.68 17.60
C GLU A 371 -5.25 7.27 16.45
N ILE A 372 -5.37 6.52 15.34
CA ILE A 372 -6.27 6.82 14.22
C ILE A 372 -7.57 6.04 14.44
N PRO A 373 -8.75 6.70 14.52
CA PRO A 373 -10.03 6.02 14.62
C PRO A 373 -10.23 4.98 13.53
N LYS A 374 -10.87 3.85 13.86
CA LYS A 374 -11.00 2.73 12.92
C LYS A 374 -11.67 3.13 11.59
N ASN A 375 -12.68 3.97 11.65
CA ASN A 375 -13.39 4.49 10.47
C ASN A 375 -12.52 5.43 9.61
N GLU A 376 -11.51 6.08 10.20
CA GLU A 376 -10.57 6.95 9.49
C GLU A 376 -9.34 6.18 9.01
N SER A 377 -8.97 5.09 9.70
CA SER A 377 -7.74 4.34 9.43
C SER A 377 -7.66 3.77 8.01
N LEU A 378 -8.81 3.46 7.39
CA LEU A 378 -8.86 3.00 6.00
C LEU A 378 -8.30 4.04 5.01
N ALA A 379 -8.53 5.32 5.27
CA ALA A 379 -7.98 6.40 4.46
C ALA A 379 -6.47 6.59 4.62
N PHE A 380 -5.88 6.03 5.67
CA PHE A 380 -4.44 6.10 5.96
C PHE A 380 -3.70 4.79 5.67
N ALA A 381 -4.37 3.79 5.09
CA ALA A 381 -3.77 2.47 4.87
C ALA A 381 -2.48 2.54 4.03
N ALA A 382 -2.46 3.32 2.96
CA ALA A 382 -1.27 3.54 2.15
C ALA A 382 -0.15 4.22 2.97
N ALA A 383 -0.45 5.32 3.65
CA ALA A 383 0.53 6.05 4.47
C ALA A 383 1.10 5.19 5.62
N ILE A 384 0.26 4.34 6.25
CA ILE A 384 0.69 3.37 7.27
C ILE A 384 1.63 2.32 6.65
N GLY A 385 1.26 1.76 5.51
CA GLY A 385 2.08 0.78 4.79
C GLY A 385 3.43 1.34 4.35
N LEU A 386 3.46 2.59 3.85
CA LEU A 386 4.68 3.32 3.49
C LEU A 386 5.55 3.59 4.72
N ALA A 387 4.97 4.04 5.83
CA ALA A 387 5.69 4.25 7.07
C ALA A 387 6.31 2.96 7.63
N ARG A 388 5.60 1.82 7.49
CA ARG A 388 6.14 0.49 7.84
C ARG A 388 7.33 0.11 6.98
N ARG A 389 7.33 0.46 5.70
CA ARG A 389 8.47 0.24 4.79
C ARG A 389 9.75 0.86 5.37
N GLY A 390 9.66 2.10 5.84
CA GLY A 390 10.81 2.80 6.43
C GLY A 390 11.30 2.24 7.77
N GLN A 391 10.52 1.37 8.44
CA GLN A 391 10.98 0.68 9.67
C GLN A 391 11.79 -0.59 9.38
N ILE A 392 11.71 -1.11 8.16
CA ILE A 392 12.22 -2.41 7.76
C ILE A 392 13.57 -2.29 7.05
N GLU A 393 13.84 -1.20 6.37
CA GLU A 393 15.13 -1.00 5.70
C GLU A 393 16.25 -0.85 6.71
N LYS A 394 17.06 -1.90 6.80
CA LYS A 394 18.32 -2.00 7.55
C LYS A 394 19.50 -2.08 6.60
#